data_cb4009ddb6574e401c6516249c969237
#
_entry.id   cb4009ddb6574e401c6516249c969237
#
_cell.length_a   1.000
_cell.length_b   1.000
_cell.length_c   1.000
_cell.angle_alpha   90.00
_cell.angle_beta   90.00
_cell.angle_gamma   90.00
#
_symmetry.space_group_name_H-M   'P 1'
#
loop_
_entity.id
_entity.type
_entity.pdbx_description
1 polymer ?
#
loop_
_entity_poly.entity_id
_entity_poly.type
_entity_poly.pdbx_seq_one_letter_code
_entity_poly.pdbx_strand_id
1 'polypeptide(L)'
;IRKLPDEGHVWEKTFEAIADIKKLEKDSNLLINVSTGDRDTRCAATSAAFVNGLRAFAVDGSEAMLLPVLKFSYYKMLTDRKLDILKVLIKDPKCCSSLDELSKKTGMSLPLISYHINGTMKSEGLKELGLVDTVEKRGRMEISLSMMGRLLVKGYVSHEKSD
;
A
#
# COMPACT_ATOMS: atom_id res chain seq x y z
N ILE A 1 -2.48 10.91 23.14
CA ILE A 1 -3.57 10.08 22.56
C ILE A 1 -3.97 10.72 21.24
N ARG A 2 -3.79 10.01 20.13
CA ARG A 2 -4.19 10.47 18.81
C ARG A 2 -5.49 9.75 18.46
N LYS A 3 -6.57 10.50 18.26
CA LYS A 3 -7.84 9.93 17.79
C LYS A 3 -7.86 9.91 16.27
N LEU A 4 -8.49 8.90 15.68
CA LEU A 4 -8.80 8.91 14.26
C LEU A 4 -9.88 9.96 14.00
N PRO A 5 -9.78 10.73 12.90
CA PRO A 5 -10.83 11.69 12.55
C PRO A 5 -12.17 10.99 12.28
N ASP A 6 -13.29 11.60 12.57
CA ASP A 6 -14.62 10.99 12.41
C ASP A 6 -15.09 10.91 10.94
N GLU A 7 -14.51 11.71 10.04
CA GLU A 7 -14.85 11.73 8.61
C GLU A 7 -13.89 10.92 7.74
N GLY A 8 -14.39 10.19 6.72
CA GLY A 8 -13.64 9.41 5.74
C GLY A 8 -13.58 7.90 6.04
N HIS A 9 -12.98 7.14 5.14
CA HIS A 9 -12.89 5.68 5.27
C HIS A 9 -11.97 5.25 6.41
N VAL A 10 -12.47 4.43 7.33
CA VAL A 10 -11.73 3.91 8.49
C VAL A 10 -10.42 3.22 8.09
N TRP A 11 -10.41 2.55 6.94
CA TRP A 11 -9.22 1.88 6.41
C TRP A 11 -8.10 2.87 6.09
N GLU A 12 -8.38 3.91 5.31
CA GLU A 12 -7.38 4.91 4.92
C GLU A 12 -6.79 5.61 6.14
N LYS A 13 -7.66 6.03 7.07
CA LYS A 13 -7.25 6.70 8.30
C LYS A 13 -6.39 5.85 9.21
N THR A 14 -6.77 4.56 9.35
CA THR A 14 -6.02 3.63 10.19
C THR A 14 -4.64 3.37 9.59
N PHE A 15 -4.54 3.20 8.28
CA PHE A 15 -3.26 3.03 7.59
C PHE A 15 -2.38 4.27 7.71
N GLU A 16 -2.92 5.46 7.49
CA GLU A 16 -2.20 6.74 7.62
C GLU A 16 -1.71 6.94 9.07
N ALA A 17 -2.59 6.73 10.06
CA ALA A 17 -2.24 6.89 11.47
C ALA A 17 -1.12 5.95 11.92
N ILE A 18 -1.17 4.67 11.50
CA ILE A 18 -0.13 3.68 11.85
C ILE A 18 1.19 4.01 11.14
N ALA A 19 1.14 4.41 9.87
CA ALA A 19 2.33 4.84 9.14
C ALA A 19 2.99 6.08 9.79
N ASP A 20 2.18 7.07 10.19
CA ASP A 20 2.65 8.27 10.88
C ASP A 20 3.29 7.94 12.25
N ILE A 21 2.64 7.06 13.05
CA ILE A 21 3.19 6.64 14.34
C ILE A 21 4.52 5.95 14.14
N LYS A 22 4.61 5.02 13.17
CA LYS A 22 5.86 4.34 12.85
C LYS A 22 6.98 5.30 12.47
N LYS A 23 6.63 6.37 11.74
CA LYS A 23 7.58 7.40 11.34
C LYS A 23 8.08 8.24 12.52
N LEU A 24 7.17 8.58 13.44
CA LEU A 24 7.51 9.37 14.63
C LEU A 24 8.35 8.57 15.64
N GLU A 25 8.07 7.28 15.77
CA GLU A 25 8.64 6.37 16.76
C GLU A 25 9.66 5.40 16.12
N LYS A 26 10.58 5.93 15.31
CA LYS A 26 11.54 5.13 14.50
C LYS A 26 12.38 4.14 15.33
N ASP A 27 12.76 4.53 16.54
CA ASP A 27 13.63 3.74 17.42
C ASP A 27 12.85 2.93 18.46
N SER A 28 11.52 2.99 18.43
CA SER A 28 10.65 2.34 19.39
C SER A 28 10.17 0.97 18.90
N ASN A 29 9.99 0.06 19.86
CA ASN A 29 9.43 -1.25 19.59
C ASN A 29 7.90 -1.16 19.59
N LEU A 30 7.32 -0.88 18.42
CA LEU A 30 5.88 -0.70 18.26
C LEU A 30 5.14 -2.03 18.27
N LEU A 31 4.05 -2.07 19.00
CA LEU A 31 3.14 -3.20 19.11
C LEU A 31 1.69 -2.71 18.99
N ILE A 32 0.94 -3.24 18.04
CA ILE A 32 -0.43 -2.81 17.75
C ILE A 32 -1.42 -3.74 18.47
N ASN A 33 -2.26 -3.17 19.32
CA ASN A 33 -3.40 -3.90 19.89
C ASN A 33 -4.56 -3.89 18.87
N VAL A 34 -4.97 -5.08 18.42
CA VAL A 34 -6.06 -5.25 17.45
C VAL A 34 -7.33 -5.85 18.06
N SER A 35 -7.42 -5.89 19.41
CA SER A 35 -8.59 -6.45 20.11
C SER A 35 -9.69 -5.42 20.34
N THR A 36 -9.36 -4.13 20.30
CA THR A 36 -10.26 -3.02 20.62
C THR A 36 -10.76 -2.30 19.38
N GLY A 37 -11.95 -1.70 19.48
CA GLY A 37 -12.61 -1.04 18.36
C GLY A 37 -13.69 -1.91 17.70
N ASP A 38 -14.37 -1.35 16.73
CA ASP A 38 -15.33 -2.08 15.91
C ASP A 38 -14.62 -3.08 14.97
N ARG A 39 -15.42 -3.88 14.27
CA ARG A 39 -14.91 -4.89 13.35
C ARG A 39 -14.00 -4.32 12.27
N ASP A 40 -14.40 -3.20 11.66
CA ASP A 40 -13.70 -2.62 10.54
C ASP A 40 -12.38 -2.00 10.98
N THR A 41 -12.37 -1.32 12.13
CA THR A 41 -11.15 -0.78 12.74
C THR A 41 -10.15 -1.89 13.09
N ARG A 42 -10.60 -3.00 13.66
CA ARG A 42 -9.73 -4.15 13.98
C ARG A 42 -9.13 -4.78 12.74
N CYS A 43 -9.93 -4.99 11.69
CA CYS A 43 -9.44 -5.50 10.42
C CYS A 43 -8.42 -4.54 9.77
N ALA A 44 -8.73 -3.24 9.76
CA ALA A 44 -7.86 -2.21 9.20
C ALA A 44 -6.54 -2.11 9.99
N ALA A 45 -6.59 -2.13 11.32
CA ALA A 45 -5.40 -2.08 12.18
C ALA A 45 -4.49 -3.31 11.98
N THR A 46 -5.09 -4.50 11.87
CA THR A 46 -4.35 -5.74 11.59
C THR A 46 -3.64 -5.67 10.25
N SER A 47 -4.35 -5.27 9.20
CA SER A 47 -3.78 -5.14 7.85
C SER A 47 -2.70 -4.06 7.80
N ALA A 48 -2.95 -2.91 8.43
CA ALA A 48 -1.99 -1.81 8.49
C ALA A 48 -0.72 -2.19 9.28
N ALA A 49 -0.85 -2.95 10.38
CA ALA A 49 0.29 -3.47 11.12
C ALA A 49 1.16 -4.37 10.22
N PHE A 50 0.55 -5.32 9.50
CA PHE A 50 1.27 -6.24 8.62
C PHE A 50 1.96 -5.53 7.46
N VAL A 51 1.26 -4.62 6.77
CA VAL A 51 1.84 -3.82 5.68
C VAL A 51 3.03 -3.00 6.15
N ASN A 52 2.97 -2.46 7.36
CA ASN A 52 4.06 -1.68 7.93
C ASN A 52 5.15 -2.52 8.63
N GLY A 53 5.04 -3.87 8.62
CA GLY A 53 5.99 -4.77 9.27
C GLY A 53 6.02 -4.60 10.80
N LEU A 54 4.91 -4.14 11.39
CA LEU A 54 4.74 -3.98 12.83
C LEU A 54 4.15 -5.25 13.43
N ARG A 55 4.52 -5.53 14.68
CA ARG A 55 3.92 -6.62 15.45
C ARG A 55 2.53 -6.22 15.93
N ALA A 56 1.59 -7.16 15.87
CA ALA A 56 0.24 -6.98 16.39
C ALA A 56 -0.08 -8.07 17.40
N PHE A 57 -0.95 -7.77 18.35
CA PHE A 57 -1.47 -8.73 19.31
C PHE A 57 -2.97 -8.59 19.47
N ALA A 58 -3.62 -9.71 19.74
CA ALA A 58 -5.01 -9.77 20.14
C ALA A 58 -5.11 -10.24 21.59
N VAL A 59 -6.17 -9.82 22.29
CA VAL A 59 -6.51 -10.29 23.63
C VAL A 59 -7.77 -11.12 23.53
N ASP A 60 -7.72 -12.35 24.03
CA ASP A 60 -8.86 -13.24 24.16
C ASP A 60 -9.01 -13.62 25.64
N GLY A 61 -10.08 -13.15 26.28
CA GLY A 61 -10.25 -13.28 27.73
C GLY A 61 -9.11 -12.62 28.50
N SER A 62 -8.32 -13.41 29.20
CA SER A 62 -7.16 -12.97 29.98
C SER A 62 -5.81 -13.18 29.26
N GLU A 63 -5.83 -13.77 28.08
CA GLU A 63 -4.61 -14.12 27.34
C GLU A 63 -4.31 -13.14 26.21
N ALA A 64 -3.06 -12.72 26.10
CA ALA A 64 -2.57 -11.91 24.98
C ALA A 64 -1.87 -12.83 23.98
N MET A 65 -2.42 -12.90 22.77
CA MET A 65 -1.90 -13.71 21.67
C MET A 65 -1.18 -12.81 20.65
N LEU A 66 0.11 -13.05 20.46
CA LEU A 66 0.86 -12.37 19.41
C LEU A 66 0.44 -12.91 18.04
N LEU A 67 0.02 -12.01 17.15
CA LEU A 67 -0.35 -12.42 15.80
C LEU A 67 0.93 -12.72 14.99
N PRO A 68 0.96 -13.84 14.25
CA PRO A 68 2.10 -14.17 13.41
C PRO A 68 2.23 -13.14 12.28
N VAL A 69 3.24 -12.29 12.36
CA VAL A 69 3.59 -11.39 11.27
C VAL A 69 4.36 -12.22 10.24
N LEU A 70 3.67 -12.62 9.20
CA LEU A 70 4.36 -13.03 7.98
C LEU A 70 5.07 -11.77 7.47
N LYS A 71 6.40 -11.79 7.42
CA LYS A 71 7.22 -10.72 6.81
C LYS A 71 7.01 -10.71 5.28
N PHE A 72 5.78 -10.61 4.84
CA PHE A 72 5.45 -10.26 3.46
C PHE A 72 5.68 -8.77 3.32
N SER A 73 6.89 -8.43 3.06
CA SER A 73 7.22 -7.06 2.72
C SER A 73 6.92 -6.88 1.23
N TYR A 74 5.78 -6.32 0.88
CA TYR A 74 5.56 -5.73 -0.45
C TYR A 74 6.76 -4.87 -0.87
N TYR A 75 7.43 -4.26 0.08
CA TYR A 75 8.64 -3.49 -0.08
C TYR A 75 9.82 -4.26 -0.69
N LYS A 76 9.93 -5.56 -0.46
CA LYS A 76 10.96 -6.40 -1.10
C LYS A 76 10.59 -6.80 -2.53
N MET A 77 9.30 -6.73 -2.88
CA MET A 77 8.78 -7.10 -4.19
C MET A 77 8.60 -5.87 -5.09
N LEU A 78 8.58 -4.68 -4.50
CA LEU A 78 8.49 -3.42 -5.21
C LEU A 78 9.90 -2.88 -5.50
N THR A 79 10.26 -2.92 -6.78
CA THR A 79 11.43 -2.21 -7.27
C THR A 79 11.14 -0.70 -7.33
N ASP A 80 12.20 0.13 -7.34
CA ASP A 80 12.07 1.59 -7.49
C ASP A 80 11.21 1.96 -8.70
N ARG A 81 11.38 1.24 -9.81
CA ARG A 81 10.58 1.46 -11.04
C ARG A 81 9.09 1.18 -10.85
N LYS A 82 8.74 0.13 -10.11
CA LYS A 82 7.34 -0.15 -9.76
C LYS A 82 6.78 0.96 -8.85
N LEU A 83 7.57 1.45 -7.90
CA LEU A 83 7.20 2.57 -7.05
C LEU A 83 7.00 3.87 -7.83
N ASP A 84 7.86 4.18 -8.79
CA ASP A 84 7.71 5.36 -9.65
C ASP A 84 6.38 5.33 -10.41
N ILE A 85 5.99 4.16 -10.94
CA ILE A 85 4.68 3.98 -11.58
C ILE A 85 3.54 4.28 -10.60
N LEU A 86 3.57 3.69 -9.41
CA LEU A 86 2.54 3.91 -8.40
C LEU A 86 2.47 5.37 -7.94
N LYS A 87 3.62 6.05 -7.82
CA LYS A 87 3.70 7.49 -7.48
C LYS A 87 3.08 8.37 -8.55
N VAL A 88 3.25 8.06 -9.83
CA VAL A 88 2.60 8.79 -10.92
C VAL A 88 1.09 8.61 -10.85
N LEU A 89 0.62 7.39 -10.66
CA LEU A 89 -0.81 7.07 -10.60
C LEU A 89 -1.52 7.69 -9.39
N ILE A 90 -0.83 7.88 -8.24
CA ILE A 90 -1.44 8.53 -7.07
C ILE A 90 -1.49 10.05 -7.22
N LYS A 91 -0.47 10.65 -7.88
CA LYS A 91 -0.43 12.11 -8.11
C LYS A 91 -1.47 12.56 -9.11
N ASP A 92 -1.80 11.73 -10.07
CA ASP A 92 -2.78 12.03 -11.12
C ASP A 92 -3.76 10.86 -11.27
N PRO A 93 -4.83 10.81 -10.46
CA PRO A 93 -5.82 9.74 -10.50
C PRO A 93 -6.60 9.63 -11.81
N LYS A 94 -6.58 10.68 -12.64
CA LYS A 94 -7.19 10.69 -13.97
C LYS A 94 -6.20 10.27 -15.07
N CYS A 95 -4.93 10.12 -14.70
CA CYS A 95 -3.93 9.52 -15.59
C CYS A 95 -4.32 8.07 -15.89
N CYS A 96 -4.00 7.72 -16.79
CA CYS A 96 -3.26 6.89 -17.71
C CYS A 96 -4.26 6.02 -18.43
N SER A 97 -4.94 6.67 -19.38
CA SER A 97 -5.86 6.02 -20.33
C SER A 97 -5.15 5.05 -21.30
N SER A 98 -3.82 4.97 -21.21
CA SER A 98 -3.00 4.05 -22.00
C SER A 98 -1.61 3.83 -21.38
N LEU A 99 -0.97 2.71 -21.75
CA LEU A 99 0.45 2.44 -21.44
C LEU A 99 1.37 3.52 -21.98
N ASP A 100 1.03 4.10 -23.13
CA ASP A 100 1.82 5.17 -23.78
C ASP A 100 1.84 6.44 -22.94
N GLU A 101 0.70 6.82 -22.37
CA GLU A 101 0.63 7.97 -21.47
C GLU A 101 1.46 7.75 -20.20
N LEU A 102 1.38 6.55 -19.62
CA LEU A 102 2.17 6.18 -18.44
C LEU A 102 3.67 6.15 -18.77
N SER A 103 4.05 5.68 -19.96
CA SER A 103 5.41 5.69 -20.48
C SER A 103 5.97 7.12 -20.52
N LYS A 104 5.23 8.07 -21.09
CA LYS A 104 5.62 9.48 -21.16
C LYS A 104 5.79 10.11 -19.78
N LYS A 105 4.89 9.82 -18.84
CA LYS A 105 4.93 10.39 -17.48
C LYS A 105 6.03 9.82 -16.60
N THR A 106 6.38 8.56 -16.79
CA THR A 106 7.45 7.89 -16.03
C THR A 106 8.83 7.96 -16.69
N GLY A 107 8.89 8.33 -17.97
CA GLY A 107 10.12 8.28 -18.77
C GLY A 107 10.60 6.84 -19.08
N MET A 108 9.76 5.84 -18.87
CA MET A 108 10.08 4.43 -19.14
C MET A 108 9.59 4.02 -20.53
N SER A 109 10.30 3.10 -21.18
CA SER A 109 9.84 2.55 -22.46
C SER A 109 8.58 1.71 -22.31
N LEU A 110 7.76 1.63 -23.36
CA LEU A 110 6.52 0.82 -23.37
C LEU A 110 6.73 -0.65 -22.95
N PRO A 111 7.75 -1.36 -23.46
CA PRO A 111 8.01 -2.73 -23.02
C PRO A 111 8.30 -2.83 -21.52
N LEU A 112 9.04 -1.83 -20.96
CA LEU A 112 9.38 -1.80 -19.55
C LEU A 112 8.13 -1.53 -18.69
N ILE A 113 7.26 -0.61 -19.11
CA ILE A 113 5.96 -0.38 -18.47
C ILE A 113 5.12 -1.66 -18.47
N SER A 114 4.98 -2.29 -19.64
CA SER A 114 4.24 -3.55 -19.77
C SER A 114 4.79 -4.64 -18.84
N TYR A 115 6.11 -4.76 -18.78
CA TYR A 115 6.79 -5.69 -17.87
C TYR A 115 6.44 -5.42 -16.39
N HIS A 116 6.48 -4.17 -15.94
CA HIS A 116 6.18 -3.84 -14.56
C HIS A 116 4.70 -3.95 -14.21
N ILE A 117 3.80 -3.70 -15.18
CA ILE A 117 2.35 -3.85 -14.96
C ILE A 117 1.93 -5.32 -14.97
N ASN A 118 2.31 -6.07 -16.00
CA ASN A 118 1.81 -7.43 -16.21
C ASN A 118 2.69 -8.51 -15.57
N GLY A 119 3.97 -8.21 -15.31
CA GLY A 119 4.92 -9.19 -14.81
C GLY A 119 5.43 -10.18 -15.87
N THR A 120 6.12 -11.20 -15.42
CA THR A 120 6.61 -12.34 -16.19
C THR A 120 6.60 -13.59 -15.31
N MET A 121 6.89 -14.76 -15.86
CA MET A 121 7.00 -16.03 -15.09
C MET A 121 8.00 -15.96 -13.91
N LYS A 122 8.94 -14.99 -13.92
CA LYS A 122 9.98 -14.82 -12.89
C LYS A 122 9.77 -13.61 -11.98
N SER A 123 8.84 -12.70 -12.30
CA SER A 123 8.64 -11.46 -11.56
C SER A 123 7.18 -11.03 -11.65
N GLU A 124 6.51 -10.99 -10.50
CA GLU A 124 5.13 -10.54 -10.39
C GLU A 124 4.98 -9.09 -10.81
N GLY A 125 3.97 -8.81 -11.64
CA GLY A 125 3.61 -7.47 -12.06
C GLY A 125 2.76 -6.74 -11.01
N LEU A 126 2.62 -5.44 -11.17
CA LEU A 126 1.77 -4.62 -10.27
C LEU A 126 0.30 -5.06 -10.30
N LYS A 127 -0.18 -5.58 -11.43
CA LYS A 127 -1.52 -6.16 -11.57
C LYS A 127 -1.66 -7.43 -10.75
N GLU A 128 -0.71 -8.35 -10.84
CA GLU A 128 -0.69 -9.61 -10.11
C GLU A 128 -0.54 -9.38 -8.60
N LEU A 129 0.24 -8.38 -8.21
CA LEU A 129 0.36 -7.91 -6.82
C LEU A 129 -0.92 -7.21 -6.31
N GLY A 130 -1.95 -7.03 -7.15
CA GLY A 130 -3.18 -6.36 -6.78
C GLY A 130 -3.04 -4.86 -6.50
N LEU A 131 -1.98 -4.21 -6.97
CA LEU A 131 -1.68 -2.80 -6.69
C LEU A 131 -2.23 -1.85 -7.76
N VAL A 132 -2.52 -2.37 -8.95
CA VAL A 132 -3.15 -1.63 -10.04
C VAL A 132 -4.31 -2.43 -10.63
N ASP A 133 -5.34 -1.71 -11.05
CA ASP A 133 -6.44 -2.22 -11.85
C ASP A 133 -6.21 -1.87 -13.31
N THR A 134 -6.50 -2.80 -14.21
CA THR A 134 -6.39 -2.60 -15.65
C THR A 134 -7.72 -2.87 -16.32
N VAL A 135 -8.17 -1.94 -17.14
CA VAL A 135 -9.42 -2.08 -17.92
C VAL A 135 -9.13 -1.80 -19.38
N GLU A 136 -9.52 -2.73 -20.25
CA GLU A 136 -9.40 -2.52 -21.69
C GLU A 136 -10.59 -1.72 -22.18
N LYS A 137 -10.33 -0.54 -22.77
CA LYS A 137 -11.34 0.32 -23.40
C LYS A 137 -10.89 0.71 -24.79
N ARG A 138 -11.68 0.37 -25.79
CA ARG A 138 -11.45 0.74 -27.21
C ARG A 138 -10.04 0.37 -27.70
N GLY A 139 -9.58 -0.83 -27.34
CA GLY A 139 -8.25 -1.32 -27.71
C GLY A 139 -7.06 -0.64 -26.98
N ARG A 140 -7.35 0.12 -25.92
CA ARG A 140 -6.33 0.73 -25.04
C ARG A 140 -6.50 0.19 -23.62
N MET A 141 -5.37 -0.05 -22.97
CA MET A 141 -5.32 -0.49 -21.58
C MET A 141 -5.29 0.74 -20.68
N GLU A 142 -6.40 1.03 -20.00
CA GLU A 142 -6.48 2.02 -18.95
C GLU A 142 -5.94 1.43 -17.66
N ILE A 143 -5.11 2.17 -16.93
CA ILE A 143 -4.44 1.72 -15.71
C ILE A 143 -4.79 2.71 -14.61
N SER A 144 -5.23 2.17 -13.47
CA SER A 144 -5.52 2.95 -12.27
C SER A 144 -4.98 2.27 -11.03
N LEU A 145 -4.78 3.03 -9.96
CA LEU A 145 -4.44 2.43 -8.66
C LEU A 145 -5.63 1.68 -8.10
N SER A 146 -5.39 0.44 -7.68
CA SER A 146 -6.32 -0.29 -6.83
C SER A 146 -6.44 0.38 -5.44
N MET A 147 -7.42 -0.04 -4.65
CA MET A 147 -7.50 0.39 -3.24
C MET A 147 -6.24 0.02 -2.47
N MET A 148 -5.72 -1.20 -2.65
CA MET A 148 -4.49 -1.67 -2.01
C MET A 148 -3.28 -0.84 -2.46
N GLY A 149 -3.16 -0.53 -3.75
CA GLY A 149 -2.09 0.32 -4.27
C GLY A 149 -2.10 1.73 -3.65
N ARG A 150 -3.28 2.33 -3.49
CA ARG A 150 -3.44 3.62 -2.81
C ARG A 150 -2.98 3.59 -1.35
N LEU A 151 -3.43 2.59 -0.59
CA LEU A 151 -3.05 2.43 0.81
C LEU A 151 -1.55 2.22 0.98
N LEU A 152 -0.96 1.40 0.12
CA LEU A 152 0.47 1.11 0.14
C LEU A 152 1.30 2.36 -0.17
N VAL A 153 0.96 3.11 -1.21
CA VAL A 153 1.73 4.31 -1.61
C VAL A 153 1.58 5.43 -0.59
N LYS A 154 0.41 5.63 0.01
CA LYS A 154 0.22 6.61 1.09
C LYS A 154 1.12 6.30 2.29
N GLY A 155 1.25 5.04 2.69
CA GLY A 155 2.19 4.60 3.71
C GLY A 155 3.66 4.79 3.31
N TYR A 156 4.00 4.63 2.03
CA TYR A 156 5.36 4.69 1.52
C TYR A 156 5.87 6.12 1.28
N VAL A 157 5.05 6.98 0.64
CA VAL A 157 5.42 8.38 0.35
C VAL A 157 5.70 9.18 1.62
N SER A 158 5.13 8.74 2.76
CA SER A 158 5.47 9.28 4.07
C SER A 158 6.92 8.98 4.48
N HIS A 159 7.56 7.94 3.93
CA HIS A 159 8.94 7.55 4.27
C HIS A 159 10.02 8.33 3.51
N GLU A 160 9.77 8.79 2.29
CA GLU A 160 10.78 9.47 1.45
C GLU A 160 10.97 10.96 1.75
N LYS A 161 10.12 11.59 2.56
CA LYS A 161 10.26 13.01 2.93
C LYS A 161 11.18 13.27 4.13
N SER A 162 12.02 12.30 4.50
CA SER A 162 12.82 12.36 5.74
C SER A 162 14.32 12.16 5.52
N ASP A 163 14.85 12.46 4.32
CA ASP A 163 16.30 12.61 4.07
C ASP A 163 16.61 14.04 3.64
#